data_d5379a89f7a0088a0297e91a6d66b140
#
_entry.id   d5379a89f7a0088a0297e91a6d66b140
#
_cell.length_a   1.000
_cell.length_b   1.000
_cell.length_c   1.000
_cell.angle_alpha   90.00
_cell.angle_beta   90.00
_cell.angle_gamma   90.00
#
_symmetry.space_group_name_H-M   'P 1'
#
loop_
_entity.id
_entity.type
_entity.pdbx_description
1 polymer ?
#
loop_
_entity_poly.entity_id
_entity_poly.type
_entity_poly.pdbx_seq_one_letter_code
_entity_poly.pdbx_strand_id
1 'polypeptide(L)'
;MNFYADYIRNQLSSVIENMEHQSEKFVKNPGHDFTRNRKMNFISTINFLLTMEGGSIGAELHKYFNYDLNHITRSGFICQRNKLHPNAMEHLFHEFHKKISCSKTYQDYQLLACDGSDLNIFRDSKNSSTHFVGKEGSFGFNQLHLNALYDLLNRRYVDALIQEPYEENESTALVEMVKRLPANQPTIVMADRGYETYNIFANIQERGLFYLIRIKDSSKKGSISGSLSLPVNDEFDEEVELIMTRKQKYFKVAGYKY
;
A
#
# COMPACT_ATOMS: atom_id res chain seq x y z
N MET A 1 19.26 -22.61 -12.60
CA MET A 1 17.82 -22.38 -12.63
C MET A 1 17.42 -21.79 -11.28
N ASN A 2 16.74 -20.65 -11.24
CA ASN A 2 16.38 -20.02 -9.95
C ASN A 2 14.96 -20.51 -9.55
N PHE A 3 14.90 -21.64 -8.85
CA PHE A 3 13.64 -22.27 -8.41
C PHE A 3 12.68 -21.30 -7.70
N TYR A 4 13.21 -20.33 -6.96
CA TYR A 4 12.38 -19.35 -6.27
C TYR A 4 11.72 -18.37 -7.23
N ALA A 5 12.45 -17.88 -8.23
CA ALA A 5 11.88 -16.96 -9.23
C ALA A 5 10.79 -17.65 -10.06
N ASP A 6 11.00 -18.92 -10.42
CA ASP A 6 10.00 -19.71 -11.12
C ASP A 6 8.76 -19.99 -10.25
N TYR A 7 8.96 -20.28 -8.96
CA TYR A 7 7.87 -20.39 -8.00
C TYR A 7 7.03 -19.11 -7.95
N ILE A 8 7.66 -17.94 -7.76
CA ILE A 8 6.99 -16.63 -7.69
C ILE A 8 6.20 -16.36 -8.98
N ARG A 9 6.83 -16.60 -10.15
CA ARG A 9 6.17 -16.43 -11.45
C ARG A 9 4.92 -17.33 -11.59
N ASN A 10 5.02 -18.58 -11.18
CA ASN A 10 3.92 -19.53 -11.25
C ASN A 10 2.77 -19.13 -10.32
N GLN A 11 3.07 -18.63 -9.11
CA GLN A 11 2.03 -18.12 -8.21
C GLN A 11 1.32 -16.91 -8.82
N LEU A 12 2.06 -15.96 -9.39
CA LEU A 12 1.48 -14.79 -10.05
C LEU A 12 0.58 -15.19 -11.22
N SER A 13 1.08 -16.06 -12.10
CA SER A 13 0.30 -16.57 -13.25
C SER A 13 -0.99 -17.26 -12.79
N SER A 14 -0.89 -18.11 -11.76
CA SER A 14 -2.08 -18.79 -11.21
C SER A 14 -3.12 -17.82 -10.64
N VAL A 15 -2.72 -16.69 -10.05
CA VAL A 15 -3.69 -15.67 -9.59
C VAL A 15 -4.35 -15.00 -10.78
N ILE A 16 -3.58 -14.62 -11.81
CA ILE A 16 -4.11 -13.93 -13.00
C ILE A 16 -5.08 -14.86 -13.76
N GLU A 17 -4.76 -16.14 -13.90
CA GLU A 17 -5.64 -17.14 -14.50
C GLU A 17 -6.96 -17.30 -13.72
N ASN A 18 -6.89 -17.35 -12.38
CA ASN A 18 -8.08 -17.39 -11.55
C ASN A 18 -8.93 -16.11 -11.69
N MET A 19 -8.30 -14.95 -11.86
CA MET A 19 -9.00 -13.70 -12.13
C MET A 19 -9.68 -13.72 -13.50
N GLU A 20 -9.07 -14.32 -14.53
CA GLU A 20 -9.69 -14.46 -15.86
C GLU A 20 -10.97 -15.28 -15.78
N HIS A 21 -10.98 -16.40 -15.05
CA HIS A 21 -12.19 -17.21 -14.84
C HIS A 21 -13.34 -16.45 -14.15
N GLN A 22 -13.02 -15.38 -13.46
CA GLN A 22 -13.97 -14.49 -12.75
C GLN A 22 -13.91 -13.06 -13.31
N SER A 23 -13.48 -12.89 -14.57
CA SER A 23 -13.17 -11.58 -15.15
C SER A 23 -14.32 -10.57 -15.07
N GLU A 24 -15.57 -11.04 -15.03
CA GLU A 24 -16.74 -10.19 -14.87
C GLU A 24 -16.71 -9.32 -13.61
N LYS A 25 -16.00 -9.74 -12.56
CA LYS A 25 -15.82 -8.95 -11.31
C LYS A 25 -14.83 -7.79 -11.48
N PHE A 26 -14.01 -7.82 -12.52
CA PHE A 26 -12.88 -6.92 -12.74
C PHE A 26 -13.02 -6.05 -13.98
N VAL A 27 -14.15 -6.15 -14.67
CA VAL A 27 -14.40 -5.40 -15.91
C VAL A 27 -15.62 -4.49 -15.78
N LYS A 28 -15.60 -3.37 -16.49
CA LYS A 28 -16.66 -2.36 -16.44
C LYS A 28 -17.97 -2.82 -17.05
N ASN A 29 -17.93 -3.67 -18.07
CA ASN A 29 -19.10 -4.18 -18.76
C ASN A 29 -19.06 -5.71 -18.78
N PRO A 30 -19.55 -6.39 -17.69
CA PRO A 30 -19.65 -7.84 -17.65
C PRO A 30 -20.41 -8.40 -18.84
N GLY A 31 -19.97 -9.54 -19.37
CA GLY A 31 -20.54 -10.16 -20.56
C GLY A 31 -20.17 -9.52 -21.91
N HIS A 32 -19.47 -8.38 -21.91
CA HIS A 32 -19.03 -7.68 -23.12
C HIS A 32 -17.51 -7.49 -23.20
N ASP A 33 -16.89 -7.12 -22.09
CA ASP A 33 -15.46 -6.83 -22.06
C ASP A 33 -14.66 -8.13 -22.04
N PHE A 34 -13.59 -8.17 -22.86
CA PHE A 34 -12.69 -9.32 -23.04
C PHE A 34 -13.35 -10.62 -23.53
N THR A 35 -14.60 -10.61 -24.00
CA THR A 35 -15.29 -11.79 -24.51
C THR A 35 -14.85 -12.20 -25.93
N ARG A 36 -14.24 -11.29 -26.68
CA ARG A 36 -13.78 -11.56 -28.06
C ARG A 36 -12.30 -11.90 -28.08
N ASN A 37 -11.91 -12.86 -28.90
CA ASN A 37 -10.49 -13.15 -29.17
C ASN A 37 -9.84 -11.94 -29.90
N ARG A 38 -9.09 -11.15 -29.17
CA ARG A 38 -8.36 -9.98 -29.62
C ARG A 38 -6.86 -10.20 -29.43
N LYS A 39 -6.02 -9.37 -30.08
CA LYS A 39 -4.56 -9.38 -29.90
C LYS A 39 -4.11 -9.21 -28.43
N MET A 40 -4.99 -8.69 -27.60
CA MET A 40 -4.76 -8.53 -26.17
C MET A 40 -6.05 -8.90 -25.41
N ASN A 41 -5.99 -9.99 -24.68
CA ASN A 41 -7.05 -10.51 -23.82
C ASN A 41 -6.90 -9.99 -22.38
N PHE A 42 -7.68 -10.48 -21.43
CA PHE A 42 -7.63 -10.10 -20.02
C PHE A 42 -6.23 -10.37 -19.43
N ILE A 43 -5.72 -11.61 -19.52
CA ILE A 43 -4.41 -12.01 -18.99
C ILE A 43 -3.29 -11.15 -19.57
N SER A 44 -3.23 -11.01 -20.90
CA SER A 44 -2.17 -10.22 -21.53
C SER A 44 -2.26 -8.73 -21.18
N THR A 45 -3.45 -8.20 -20.92
CA THR A 45 -3.61 -6.82 -20.46
C THR A 45 -3.04 -6.64 -19.05
N ILE A 46 -3.35 -7.55 -18.12
CA ILE A 46 -2.79 -7.52 -16.77
C ILE A 46 -1.27 -7.70 -16.80
N ASN A 47 -0.78 -8.72 -17.53
CA ASN A 47 0.66 -8.97 -17.65
C ASN A 47 1.42 -7.77 -18.22
N PHE A 48 0.87 -7.14 -19.24
CA PHE A 48 1.49 -5.95 -19.82
C PHE A 48 1.55 -4.81 -18.80
N LEU A 49 0.47 -4.55 -18.04
CA LEU A 49 0.47 -3.52 -16.99
C LEU A 49 1.53 -3.80 -15.92
N LEU A 50 1.76 -5.06 -15.54
CA LEU A 50 2.77 -5.44 -14.57
C LEU A 50 4.21 -5.32 -15.10
N THR A 51 4.40 -5.40 -16.40
CA THR A 51 5.72 -5.37 -17.03
C THR A 51 6.10 -4.01 -17.60
N MET A 52 5.18 -3.04 -17.57
CA MET A 52 5.49 -1.67 -17.99
C MET A 52 6.57 -1.05 -17.11
N GLU A 53 7.56 -0.45 -17.75
CA GLU A 53 8.62 0.32 -17.14
C GLU A 53 8.31 1.82 -17.21
N GLY A 54 9.21 2.68 -17.44
CA GLY A 54 8.97 4.14 -17.53
C GLY A 54 8.89 4.68 -18.96
N GLY A 55 8.76 3.81 -19.96
CA GLY A 55 8.77 4.18 -21.36
C GLY A 55 7.42 4.70 -21.89
N SER A 56 7.41 5.14 -23.15
CA SER A 56 6.14 5.43 -23.83
C SER A 56 5.36 4.15 -24.07
N ILE A 57 4.01 4.22 -24.04
CA ILE A 57 3.13 3.05 -24.28
C ILE A 57 3.52 2.32 -25.60
N GLY A 58 3.91 3.07 -26.64
CA GLY A 58 4.34 2.45 -27.90
C GLY A 58 5.63 1.65 -27.75
N ALA A 59 6.63 2.19 -27.07
CA ALA A 59 7.90 1.50 -26.82
C ALA A 59 7.69 0.26 -25.95
N GLU A 60 6.89 0.37 -24.90
CA GLU A 60 6.55 -0.76 -24.03
C GLU A 60 5.81 -1.87 -24.78
N LEU A 61 4.87 -1.54 -25.66
CA LEU A 61 4.18 -2.52 -26.50
C LEU A 61 5.14 -3.23 -27.45
N HIS A 62 6.05 -2.50 -28.11
CA HIS A 62 7.08 -3.12 -28.97
C HIS A 62 7.94 -4.10 -28.17
N LYS A 63 8.39 -3.72 -26.99
CA LYS A 63 9.19 -4.58 -26.09
C LYS A 63 8.40 -5.82 -25.65
N TYR A 64 7.17 -5.65 -25.19
CA TYR A 64 6.32 -6.75 -24.72
C TYR A 64 6.03 -7.79 -25.80
N PHE A 65 5.79 -7.36 -27.03
CA PHE A 65 5.55 -8.24 -28.18
C PHE A 65 6.82 -8.63 -28.96
N ASN A 66 8.00 -8.49 -28.34
CA ASN A 66 9.28 -8.85 -28.96
C ASN A 66 9.48 -8.20 -30.34
N TYR A 67 9.05 -6.94 -30.50
CA TYR A 67 9.15 -6.14 -31.73
C TYR A 67 8.37 -6.72 -32.91
N ASP A 68 7.40 -7.61 -32.70
CA ASP A 68 6.47 -8.02 -33.74
C ASP A 68 5.64 -6.80 -34.22
N LEU A 69 5.73 -6.47 -35.51
CA LEU A 69 5.01 -5.33 -36.10
C LEU A 69 3.49 -5.53 -36.12
N ASN A 70 3.01 -6.75 -35.94
CA ASN A 70 1.58 -7.08 -35.92
C ASN A 70 0.95 -7.03 -34.53
N HIS A 71 1.60 -6.37 -33.55
CA HIS A 71 1.04 -6.21 -32.22
C HIS A 71 -0.13 -5.21 -32.19
N ILE A 72 -0.77 -5.07 -31.01
CA ILE A 72 -1.83 -4.09 -30.79
C ILE A 72 -1.31 -2.65 -30.87
N THR A 73 -2.13 -1.75 -31.37
CA THR A 73 -1.79 -0.30 -31.39
C THR A 73 -1.91 0.30 -29.99
N ARG A 74 -1.28 1.48 -29.78
CA ARG A 74 -1.41 2.25 -28.54
C ARG A 74 -2.87 2.52 -28.17
N SER A 75 -3.67 2.98 -29.12
CA SER A 75 -5.10 3.23 -28.90
C SER A 75 -5.87 1.95 -28.56
N GLY A 76 -5.53 0.85 -29.24
CA GLY A 76 -6.10 -0.46 -28.94
C GLY A 76 -5.82 -0.92 -27.52
N PHE A 77 -4.57 -0.75 -27.04
CA PHE A 77 -4.22 -1.06 -25.65
C PHE A 77 -4.99 -0.15 -24.66
N ILE A 78 -5.05 1.15 -24.91
CA ILE A 78 -5.80 2.10 -24.03
C ILE A 78 -7.27 1.66 -23.94
N CYS A 79 -7.89 1.25 -25.04
CA CYS A 79 -9.24 0.70 -25.04
C CYS A 79 -9.34 -0.57 -24.17
N GLN A 80 -8.37 -1.49 -24.24
CA GLN A 80 -8.39 -2.69 -23.40
C GLN A 80 -8.17 -2.37 -21.92
N ARG A 81 -7.18 -1.54 -21.60
CA ARG A 81 -6.93 -1.09 -20.22
C ARG A 81 -8.16 -0.44 -19.60
N ASN A 82 -8.85 0.41 -20.35
CA ASN A 82 -10.02 1.15 -19.85
C ASN A 82 -11.23 0.25 -19.56
N LYS A 83 -11.23 -1.00 -19.95
CA LYS A 83 -12.23 -1.99 -19.57
C LYS A 83 -12.06 -2.51 -18.15
N LEU A 84 -10.85 -2.47 -17.62
CA LEU A 84 -10.57 -2.96 -16.28
C LEU A 84 -11.10 -1.97 -15.22
N HIS A 85 -11.64 -2.51 -14.13
CA HIS A 85 -11.83 -1.77 -12.90
C HIS A 85 -10.50 -1.59 -12.16
N PRO A 86 -10.26 -0.47 -11.46
CA PRO A 86 -9.07 -0.29 -10.63
C PRO A 86 -8.87 -1.38 -9.58
N ASN A 87 -9.94 -1.91 -9.00
CA ASN A 87 -9.90 -3.00 -8.01
C ASN A 87 -9.28 -4.30 -8.53
N ALA A 88 -9.13 -4.47 -9.85
CA ALA A 88 -8.46 -5.64 -10.42
C ALA A 88 -7.01 -5.75 -9.96
N MET A 89 -6.29 -4.63 -9.93
CA MET A 89 -4.88 -4.62 -9.49
C MET A 89 -4.76 -4.77 -7.98
N GLU A 90 -5.66 -4.18 -7.20
CA GLU A 90 -5.75 -4.36 -5.75
C GLU A 90 -6.01 -5.82 -5.39
N HIS A 91 -6.99 -6.45 -6.05
CA HIS A 91 -7.29 -7.87 -5.87
C HIS A 91 -6.08 -8.75 -6.21
N LEU A 92 -5.44 -8.49 -7.35
CA LEU A 92 -4.23 -9.20 -7.75
C LEU A 92 -3.14 -9.11 -6.68
N PHE A 93 -2.90 -7.92 -6.16
CA PHE A 93 -1.89 -7.68 -5.12
C PHE A 93 -2.19 -8.52 -3.87
N HIS A 94 -3.40 -8.46 -3.34
CA HIS A 94 -3.77 -9.18 -2.12
C HIS A 94 -3.79 -10.70 -2.30
N GLU A 95 -4.32 -11.22 -3.42
CA GLU A 95 -4.35 -12.66 -3.68
C GLU A 95 -2.95 -13.22 -3.95
N PHE A 96 -2.12 -12.48 -4.65
CA PHE A 96 -0.73 -12.86 -4.87
C PHE A 96 0.05 -12.88 -3.55
N HIS A 97 -0.15 -11.88 -2.70
CA HIS A 97 0.46 -11.83 -1.37
C HIS A 97 0.09 -13.06 -0.53
N LYS A 98 -1.16 -13.48 -0.52
CA LYS A 98 -1.64 -14.67 0.23
C LYS A 98 -1.00 -15.98 -0.26
N LYS A 99 -0.66 -16.08 -1.55
CA LYS A 99 -0.05 -17.28 -2.14
C LYS A 99 1.43 -17.44 -1.86
N ILE A 100 2.11 -16.35 -1.51
CA ILE A 100 3.54 -16.40 -1.22
C ILE A 100 3.75 -16.66 0.26
N SER A 101 4.37 -17.79 0.60
CA SER A 101 4.73 -18.11 1.98
C SER A 101 5.78 -17.15 2.53
N CYS A 102 5.57 -16.68 3.77
CA CYS A 102 6.57 -15.98 4.57
C CYS A 102 7.27 -16.99 5.48
N SER A 103 8.56 -17.15 5.32
CA SER A 103 9.33 -18.09 6.14
C SER A 103 10.34 -17.41 7.08
N LYS A 104 10.61 -16.12 6.85
CA LYS A 104 11.61 -15.41 7.65
C LYS A 104 10.91 -14.59 8.73
N THR A 105 11.28 -14.85 9.97
CA THR A 105 10.80 -14.13 11.15
C THR A 105 11.99 -13.71 12.02
N TYR A 106 11.78 -12.77 12.91
CA TYR A 106 12.69 -12.42 13.98
C TYR A 106 12.09 -12.90 15.30
N GLN A 107 12.69 -13.91 15.92
CA GLN A 107 12.13 -14.52 17.16
C GLN A 107 10.62 -14.82 17.05
N ASP A 108 10.23 -15.44 15.94
CA ASP A 108 8.84 -15.76 15.57
C ASP A 108 7.93 -14.57 15.20
N TYR A 109 8.44 -13.35 15.23
CA TYR A 109 7.70 -12.15 14.83
C TYR A 109 7.94 -11.80 13.36
N GLN A 110 6.89 -11.43 12.67
CA GLN A 110 6.98 -10.71 11.40
C GLN A 110 7.32 -9.24 11.68
N LEU A 111 8.27 -8.66 10.95
CA LEU A 111 8.65 -7.25 11.08
C LEU A 111 8.07 -6.45 9.91
N LEU A 112 7.08 -5.61 10.19
CA LEU A 112 6.43 -4.77 9.18
C LEU A 112 6.77 -3.31 9.38
N ALA A 113 7.43 -2.70 8.40
CA ALA A 113 7.66 -1.26 8.37
C ALA A 113 6.50 -0.55 7.64
N CYS A 114 5.99 0.53 8.22
CA CYS A 114 5.03 1.43 7.59
C CYS A 114 5.69 2.73 7.20
N ASP A 115 5.44 3.17 5.97
CA ASP A 115 5.88 4.49 5.50
C ASP A 115 4.92 5.00 4.42
N GLY A 116 4.87 6.34 4.27
CA GLY A 116 4.12 7.05 3.25
C GLY A 116 5.03 7.63 2.18
N SER A 117 4.54 7.71 0.96
CA SER A 117 5.28 8.31 -0.16
C SER A 117 4.34 8.95 -1.17
N ASP A 118 4.73 10.13 -1.65
CA ASP A 118 4.02 10.81 -2.72
C ASP A 118 4.39 10.25 -4.08
N LEU A 119 3.39 9.87 -4.86
CA LEU A 119 3.52 9.37 -6.21
C LEU A 119 3.09 10.43 -7.21
N ASN A 120 4.02 10.94 -7.99
CA ASN A 120 3.70 11.81 -9.11
C ASN A 120 2.98 11.01 -10.19
N ILE A 121 1.79 11.46 -10.55
CA ILE A 121 0.98 10.85 -11.62
C ILE A 121 0.92 11.79 -12.83
N PHE A 122 0.36 11.27 -13.94
CA PHE A 122 0.20 12.07 -15.16
C PHE A 122 -0.61 13.34 -14.86
N ARG A 123 -0.10 14.48 -15.33
CA ARG A 123 -0.72 15.79 -15.10
C ARG A 123 -2.10 15.87 -15.76
N ASP A 124 -3.11 16.15 -14.96
CA ASP A 124 -4.46 16.49 -15.36
C ASP A 124 -4.98 17.67 -14.51
N SER A 125 -4.96 18.87 -15.07
CA SER A 125 -5.41 20.08 -14.37
C SER A 125 -6.93 20.12 -14.12
N LYS A 126 -7.69 19.22 -14.74
CA LYS A 126 -9.15 19.10 -14.51
C LYS A 126 -9.49 18.21 -13.33
N ASN A 127 -8.57 17.37 -12.91
CA ASN A 127 -8.75 16.52 -11.76
C ASN A 127 -8.36 17.27 -10.47
N SER A 128 -9.32 17.96 -9.88
CA SER A 128 -9.10 18.80 -8.69
C SER A 128 -8.74 18.00 -7.44
N SER A 129 -9.06 16.71 -7.38
CA SER A 129 -8.77 15.89 -6.20
C SER A 129 -7.28 15.52 -6.09
N THR A 130 -6.55 15.55 -7.20
CA THR A 130 -5.13 15.17 -7.23
C THR A 130 -4.21 16.29 -7.72
N HIS A 131 -4.78 17.40 -8.21
CA HIS A 131 -4.01 18.48 -8.83
C HIS A 131 -3.57 19.54 -7.83
N PHE A 132 -2.25 19.76 -7.76
CA PHE A 132 -1.64 20.89 -7.07
C PHE A 132 -1.41 22.05 -8.05
N VAL A 133 -1.97 23.19 -7.74
CA VAL A 133 -1.78 24.39 -8.55
C VAL A 133 -0.33 24.85 -8.41
N GLY A 134 0.31 25.08 -9.54
CA GLY A 134 1.67 25.60 -9.57
C GLY A 134 1.74 27.06 -9.09
N LYS A 135 2.92 27.44 -8.59
CA LYS A 135 3.24 28.86 -8.38
C LYS A 135 3.29 29.58 -9.72
N GLU A 136 3.27 30.90 -9.69
CA GLU A 136 3.37 31.73 -10.89
C GLU A 136 4.53 31.28 -11.81
N GLY A 137 4.21 30.97 -13.08
CA GLY A 137 5.15 30.39 -14.04
C GLY A 137 5.29 28.85 -14.02
N SER A 138 4.55 28.13 -13.16
CA SER A 138 4.53 26.66 -13.12
C SER A 138 3.17 26.09 -13.53
N PHE A 139 3.19 24.97 -14.26
CA PHE A 139 1.96 24.31 -14.72
C PHE A 139 1.25 23.48 -13.64
N GLY A 140 1.81 23.38 -12.43
CA GLY A 140 1.31 22.47 -11.40
C GLY A 140 1.59 20.98 -11.73
N PHE A 141 1.16 20.10 -10.82
CA PHE A 141 1.39 18.65 -10.92
C PHE A 141 0.24 17.89 -10.26
N ASN A 142 0.14 16.60 -10.52
CA ASN A 142 -0.81 15.72 -9.85
C ASN A 142 -0.04 14.65 -9.07
N GLN A 143 -0.52 14.37 -7.86
CA GLN A 143 0.02 13.35 -6.97
C GLN A 143 -1.07 12.45 -6.40
N LEU A 144 -0.66 11.27 -5.95
CA LEU A 144 -1.38 10.41 -5.04
C LEU A 144 -0.47 10.10 -3.88
N HIS A 145 -1.01 9.86 -2.70
CA HIS A 145 -0.25 9.43 -1.54
C HIS A 145 -0.38 7.92 -1.35
N LEU A 146 0.74 7.21 -1.30
CA LEU A 146 0.82 5.77 -1.08
C LEU A 146 1.28 5.51 0.34
N ASN A 147 0.46 4.84 1.13
CA ASN A 147 0.87 4.24 2.40
C ASN A 147 1.10 2.74 2.18
N ALA A 148 2.17 2.21 2.73
CA ALA A 148 2.49 0.80 2.53
C ALA A 148 3.04 0.13 3.79
N LEU A 149 2.69 -1.15 3.97
CA LEU A 149 3.31 -2.05 4.92
C LEU A 149 4.31 -2.95 4.20
N TYR A 150 5.56 -2.92 4.61
CA TYR A 150 6.66 -3.67 4.02
C TYR A 150 7.25 -4.67 5.01
N ASP A 151 7.30 -5.93 4.61
CA ASP A 151 7.96 -7.00 5.37
C ASP A 151 9.47 -6.92 5.16
N LEU A 152 10.17 -6.51 6.21
CA LEU A 152 11.61 -6.26 6.18
C LEU A 152 12.44 -7.52 5.91
N LEU A 153 12.03 -8.65 6.45
CA LEU A 153 12.78 -9.90 6.35
C LEU A 153 12.50 -10.65 5.05
N ASN A 154 11.25 -10.63 4.60
CA ASN A 154 10.84 -11.29 3.37
C ASN A 154 10.89 -10.35 2.15
N ARG A 155 11.23 -9.07 2.35
CA ARG A 155 11.44 -8.05 1.31
C ARG A 155 10.28 -7.92 0.34
N ARG A 156 9.07 -7.75 0.88
CA ARG A 156 7.86 -7.60 0.09
C ARG A 156 6.86 -6.66 0.73
N TYR A 157 6.04 -6.04 -0.08
CA TYR A 157 4.88 -5.31 0.42
C TYR A 157 3.79 -6.29 0.87
N VAL A 158 3.24 -6.06 2.05
CA VAL A 158 2.18 -6.88 2.67
C VAL A 158 0.82 -6.27 2.40
N ASP A 159 0.75 -4.96 2.49
CA ASP A 159 -0.45 -4.18 2.26
C ASP A 159 -0.09 -2.78 1.74
N ALA A 160 -1.03 -2.16 1.06
CA ALA A 160 -0.88 -0.80 0.55
C ALA A 160 -2.24 -0.10 0.48
N LEU A 161 -2.24 1.21 0.71
CA LEU A 161 -3.42 2.06 0.62
C LEU A 161 -3.06 3.36 -0.10
N ILE A 162 -3.80 3.66 -1.17
CA ILE A 162 -3.62 4.88 -1.96
C ILE A 162 -4.69 5.88 -1.54
N GLN A 163 -4.28 7.10 -1.25
CA GLN A 163 -5.15 8.21 -0.87
C GLN A 163 -5.00 9.38 -1.84
N GLU A 164 -6.04 10.16 -1.99
CA GLU A 164 -5.96 11.46 -2.63
C GLU A 164 -5.24 12.43 -1.69
N PRO A 165 -4.35 13.31 -2.19
CA PRO A 165 -3.46 14.10 -1.34
C PRO A 165 -4.18 15.08 -0.40
N TYR A 166 -5.39 15.51 -0.75
CA TYR A 166 -6.20 16.39 0.12
C TYR A 166 -6.98 15.63 1.21
N GLU A 167 -7.04 14.30 1.11
CA GLU A 167 -7.65 13.40 2.09
C GLU A 167 -6.58 12.54 2.79
N GLU A 168 -5.32 12.88 2.60
CA GLU A 168 -4.19 12.16 3.16
C GLU A 168 -4.26 12.10 4.68
N ASN A 169 -4.18 10.87 5.21
CA ASN A 169 -4.08 10.60 6.63
C ASN A 169 -3.34 9.29 6.88
N GLU A 170 -2.03 9.37 7.00
CA GLU A 170 -1.15 8.23 7.23
C GLU A 170 -1.54 7.42 8.47
N SER A 171 -1.95 8.10 9.55
CA SER A 171 -2.38 7.42 10.78
C SER A 171 -3.63 6.55 10.55
N THR A 172 -4.60 7.07 9.82
CA THR A 172 -5.80 6.30 9.46
C THR A 172 -5.46 5.16 8.52
N ALA A 173 -4.59 5.41 7.53
CA ALA A 173 -4.14 4.39 6.59
C ALA A 173 -3.45 3.23 7.31
N LEU A 174 -2.53 3.52 8.24
CA LEU A 174 -1.88 2.47 9.04
C LEU A 174 -2.90 1.67 9.86
N VAL A 175 -3.84 2.33 10.53
CA VAL A 175 -4.88 1.64 11.31
C VAL A 175 -5.73 0.72 10.42
N GLU A 176 -6.09 1.15 9.22
CA GLU A 176 -6.83 0.32 8.27
C GLU A 176 -6.02 -0.90 7.81
N MET A 177 -4.75 -0.72 7.47
CA MET A 177 -3.86 -1.81 7.09
C MET A 177 -3.65 -2.79 8.25
N VAL A 178 -3.46 -2.30 9.47
CA VAL A 178 -3.35 -3.13 10.69
C VAL A 178 -4.61 -3.96 10.92
N LYS A 179 -5.79 -3.41 10.69
CA LYS A 179 -7.06 -4.17 10.80
C LYS A 179 -7.16 -5.33 9.82
N ARG A 180 -6.51 -5.26 8.66
CA ARG A 180 -6.48 -6.32 7.65
C ARG A 180 -5.44 -7.42 7.93
N LEU A 181 -4.48 -7.19 8.84
CA LEU A 181 -3.47 -8.18 9.19
C LEU A 181 -4.10 -9.43 9.83
N PRO A 182 -3.54 -10.64 9.58
CA PRO A 182 -3.97 -11.87 10.23
C PRO A 182 -3.79 -11.79 11.75
N ALA A 183 -4.81 -12.16 12.52
CA ALA A 183 -4.78 -12.10 13.98
C ALA A 183 -3.86 -13.15 14.64
N ASN A 184 -3.52 -14.22 13.92
CA ASN A 184 -2.74 -15.35 14.42
C ASN A 184 -1.24 -15.28 14.07
N GLN A 185 -0.79 -14.20 13.43
CA GLN A 185 0.62 -14.01 13.09
C GLN A 185 1.24 -12.98 14.03
N PRO A 186 2.16 -13.38 14.93
CA PRO A 186 2.90 -12.46 15.76
C PRO A 186 3.60 -11.42 14.89
N THR A 187 3.34 -10.14 15.12
CA THR A 187 3.81 -9.05 14.25
C THR A 187 4.25 -7.86 15.08
N ILE A 188 5.39 -7.27 14.69
CA ILE A 188 5.87 -5.99 15.20
C ILE A 188 5.71 -4.97 14.06
N VAL A 189 4.86 -3.97 14.27
CA VAL A 189 4.68 -2.85 13.35
C VAL A 189 5.68 -1.75 13.68
N MET A 190 6.49 -1.38 12.70
CA MET A 190 7.54 -0.38 12.85
C MET A 190 7.15 0.88 12.06
N ALA A 191 7.28 2.05 12.66
CA ALA A 191 7.01 3.32 11.98
C ALA A 191 7.85 4.46 12.56
N ASP A 192 7.90 5.56 11.84
CA ASP A 192 8.62 6.75 12.26
C ASP A 192 7.81 7.60 13.26
N ARG A 193 8.38 8.74 13.67
CA ARG A 193 7.75 9.68 14.61
C ARG A 193 6.49 10.38 14.08
N GLY A 194 6.20 10.31 12.79
CA GLY A 194 4.95 10.81 12.20
C GLY A 194 3.74 10.03 12.68
N TYR A 195 3.94 8.76 12.98
CA TYR A 195 2.92 7.81 13.46
C TYR A 195 2.76 7.79 14.98
N GLU A 196 3.41 8.70 15.73
CA GLU A 196 3.28 8.82 17.19
C GLU A 196 1.89 9.32 17.59
N THR A 197 0.93 8.39 17.69
CA THR A 197 -0.43 8.69 18.15
C THR A 197 -0.99 7.58 19.01
N TYR A 198 -1.75 7.95 20.06
CA TYR A 198 -2.44 6.97 20.92
C TYR A 198 -3.42 6.09 20.14
N ASN A 199 -4.02 6.63 19.08
CA ASN A 199 -4.93 5.89 18.20
C ASN A 199 -4.23 4.70 17.52
N ILE A 200 -3.02 4.89 17.02
CA ILE A 200 -2.23 3.82 16.41
C ILE A 200 -1.85 2.78 17.45
N PHE A 201 -1.31 3.21 18.60
CA PHE A 201 -0.89 2.29 19.67
C PHE A 201 -2.05 1.41 20.14
N ALA A 202 -3.20 2.01 20.40
CA ALA A 202 -4.38 1.30 20.84
C ALA A 202 -4.89 0.29 19.79
N ASN A 203 -4.96 0.68 18.51
CA ASN A 203 -5.44 -0.21 17.46
C ASN A 203 -4.49 -1.39 17.21
N ILE A 204 -3.17 -1.20 17.33
CA ILE A 204 -2.20 -2.29 17.23
C ILE A 204 -2.34 -3.24 18.41
N GLN A 205 -2.43 -2.72 19.64
CA GLN A 205 -2.58 -3.54 20.85
C GLN A 205 -3.92 -4.28 20.91
N GLU A 206 -5.02 -3.67 20.47
CA GLU A 206 -6.33 -4.34 20.39
C GLU A 206 -6.33 -5.54 19.44
N ARG A 207 -5.41 -5.57 18.47
CA ARG A 207 -5.18 -6.69 17.57
C ARG A 207 -4.24 -7.76 18.15
N GLY A 208 -3.71 -7.54 19.35
CA GLY A 208 -2.70 -8.41 19.94
C GLY A 208 -1.34 -8.35 19.25
N LEU A 209 -1.07 -7.26 18.53
CA LEU A 209 0.19 -7.01 17.83
C LEU A 209 1.10 -6.10 18.66
N PHE A 210 2.36 -6.04 18.29
CA PHE A 210 3.38 -5.19 18.90
C PHE A 210 3.76 -4.05 17.96
N TYR A 211 4.35 -2.99 18.51
CA TYR A 211 4.88 -1.89 17.72
C TYR A 211 6.24 -1.42 18.21
N LEU A 212 7.01 -0.89 17.28
CA LEU A 212 8.26 -0.16 17.51
C LEU A 212 8.17 1.15 16.75
N ILE A 213 7.76 2.22 17.44
CA ILE A 213 7.53 3.53 16.84
C ILE A 213 8.47 4.53 17.46
N ARG A 214 9.23 5.24 16.62
CA ARG A 214 10.05 6.35 17.06
C ARG A 214 9.13 7.46 17.57
N ILE A 215 9.41 7.98 18.77
CA ILE A 215 8.66 9.09 19.34
C ILE A 215 9.41 10.43 19.16
N LYS A 216 8.67 11.53 19.24
CA LYS A 216 9.22 12.88 19.24
C LYS A 216 9.97 13.13 20.52
N ASP A 217 10.94 14.04 20.48
CA ASP A 217 11.62 14.55 21.67
C ASP A 217 10.59 15.06 22.70
N SER A 218 10.80 14.78 23.98
CA SER A 218 9.92 15.18 25.08
C SER A 218 9.68 16.69 25.16
N SER A 219 10.64 17.49 24.70
CA SER A 219 10.52 18.94 24.58
C SER A 219 9.59 19.43 23.46
N LYS A 220 9.24 18.57 22.50
CA LYS A 220 8.38 18.95 21.37
C LYS A 220 6.91 18.94 21.75
N LYS A 221 6.21 19.98 21.32
CA LYS A 221 4.75 20.06 21.50
C LYS A 221 4.06 18.88 20.84
N GLY A 222 3.20 18.20 21.60
CA GLY A 222 2.43 17.04 21.13
C GLY A 222 3.21 15.72 21.16
N SER A 223 4.39 15.67 21.76
CA SER A 223 5.08 14.42 22.06
C SER A 223 4.36 13.66 23.18
N ILE A 224 4.21 12.36 22.98
CA ILE A 224 3.68 11.45 24.01
C ILE A 224 4.64 11.39 25.21
N SER A 225 5.95 11.36 24.96
CA SER A 225 6.97 11.36 26.00
C SER A 225 6.97 12.62 26.88
N GLY A 226 6.52 13.76 26.36
CA GLY A 226 6.42 15.00 27.11
C GLY A 226 5.39 14.98 28.26
N SER A 227 4.49 14.02 28.29
CA SER A 227 3.53 13.79 29.38
C SER A 227 4.02 12.77 30.43
N LEU A 228 5.18 12.16 30.18
CA LEU A 228 5.78 11.14 31.04
C LEU A 228 6.95 11.74 31.85
N SER A 229 7.13 11.27 33.07
CA SER A 229 8.26 11.65 33.91
C SER A 229 9.50 10.80 33.56
N LEU A 230 10.06 11.06 32.39
CA LEU A 230 11.23 10.32 31.86
C LEU A 230 12.53 11.07 32.18
N PRO A 231 13.67 10.37 32.33
CA PRO A 231 14.99 10.99 32.42
C PRO A 231 15.28 11.89 31.21
N VAL A 232 15.92 13.05 31.45
CA VAL A 232 16.13 14.07 30.40
C VAL A 232 17.54 14.03 29.81
N ASN A 233 18.52 13.55 30.56
CA ASN A 233 19.95 13.71 30.23
C ASN A 233 20.73 12.42 30.06
N ASP A 234 20.11 11.26 30.26
CA ASP A 234 20.77 9.96 30.17
C ASP A 234 20.07 9.02 29.19
N GLU A 235 20.79 8.02 28.69
CA GLU A 235 20.19 6.87 28.02
C GLU A 235 19.39 6.05 29.05
N PHE A 236 18.17 5.71 28.74
CA PHE A 236 17.30 4.96 29.64
C PHE A 236 16.44 3.96 28.89
N ASP A 237 16.01 2.93 29.59
CA ASP A 237 15.00 1.96 29.19
C ASP A 237 13.99 1.85 30.33
N GLU A 238 12.82 2.44 30.14
CA GLU A 238 11.81 2.60 31.19
C GLU A 238 10.49 1.97 30.75
N GLU A 239 9.92 1.15 31.60
CA GLU A 239 8.58 0.62 31.41
C GLU A 239 7.55 1.65 31.87
N VAL A 240 6.61 1.98 30.97
CA VAL A 240 5.56 2.96 31.24
C VAL A 240 4.18 2.37 31.02
N GLU A 241 3.25 2.65 31.91
CA GLU A 241 1.85 2.27 31.79
C GLU A 241 1.02 3.46 31.32
N LEU A 242 0.33 3.29 30.17
CA LEU A 242 -0.55 4.30 29.59
C LEU A 242 -1.99 3.82 29.58
N ILE A 243 -2.88 4.57 30.21
CA ILE A 243 -4.32 4.29 30.20
C ILE A 243 -4.95 4.99 29.00
N MET A 244 -5.37 4.23 28.02
CA MET A 244 -6.05 4.73 26.82
C MET A 244 -7.56 4.51 26.90
N THR A 245 -8.36 5.47 26.41
CA THR A 245 -9.82 5.39 26.46
C THR A 245 -10.48 6.03 25.25
N ARG A 246 -11.57 5.42 24.78
CA ARG A 246 -12.48 6.00 23.78
C ARG A 246 -13.47 7.00 24.37
N LYS A 247 -13.63 7.04 25.70
CA LYS A 247 -14.62 7.88 26.39
C LYS A 247 -14.05 9.27 26.69
N GLN A 248 -14.58 10.29 26.06
CA GLN A 248 -14.17 11.70 26.22
C GLN A 248 -14.07 12.15 27.69
N LYS A 249 -14.96 11.68 28.55
CA LYS A 249 -14.99 12.08 29.97
C LYS A 249 -13.77 11.63 30.75
N TYR A 250 -13.08 10.59 30.32
CA TYR A 250 -11.87 10.07 31.00
C TYR A 250 -10.58 10.64 30.43
N PHE A 251 -10.62 11.27 29.27
CA PHE A 251 -9.44 11.84 28.62
C PHE A 251 -8.72 12.89 29.49
N LYS A 252 -9.48 13.70 30.25
CA LYS A 252 -8.93 14.77 31.10
C LYS A 252 -8.41 14.28 32.45
N VAL A 253 -8.72 13.07 32.88
CA VAL A 253 -8.46 12.59 34.26
C VAL A 253 -7.29 11.61 34.28
N ALA A 254 -7.24 10.61 33.45
CA ALA A 254 -6.19 9.59 33.51
C ALA A 254 -6.06 8.79 32.21
N GLY A 255 -6.76 9.16 31.15
CA GLY A 255 -6.79 8.37 29.94
C GLY A 255 -6.54 9.19 28.68
N TYR A 256 -5.98 8.51 27.69
CA TYR A 256 -5.74 9.07 26.38
C TYR A 256 -6.83 8.57 25.41
N LYS A 257 -7.40 9.50 24.64
CA LYS A 257 -8.42 9.17 23.65
C LYS A 257 -7.78 8.60 22.39
N TYR A 258 -8.35 7.54 21.85
CA TYR A 258 -7.99 6.94 20.57
C TYR A 258 -9.25 6.59 19.75
#